data_211e837af5c030f8a52551efef4cfb18
#
_entry.id   211e837af5c030f8a52551efef4cfb18
#
_cell.length_a   1.000
_cell.length_b   1.000
_cell.length_c   1.000
_cell.angle_alpha   90.00
_cell.angle_beta   90.00
_cell.angle_gamma   90.00
#
_symmetry.space_group_name_H-M   'P 1'
#
loop_
_entity.id
_entity.type
_entity.pdbx_description
1 polymer ?
#
loop_
_entity_poly.entity_id
_entity_poly.type
_entity_poly.pdbx_seq_one_letter_code
_entity_poly.pdbx_strand_id
1 'polypeptide(L)'
;MSEGSVVRRLAAALGVPLLLVLVQQQVLLRQRPHVVGLRPAAASAGPAALKARFSRPLPADAVQAASALAPPLAHRWLGSGDSLSLVLNGSDPLPGPLQLRLAGRDRRGLALDPTLWRWDPRARVLAVVPTAGGERLELRDHDGRWRPLGPVWPRLVALEPLGDGSGVAVVSADREGRQRAWRIPLRQHSLSPAGRPAPLGL
;
A
#
# COMPACT_ATOMS: atom_id res chain seq x y z
N MET A 1 16.95 -22.47 58.25
CA MET A 1 16.95 -21.70 56.96
C MET A 1 15.95 -20.56 57.14
N SER A 2 16.39 -19.30 57.14
CA SER A 2 15.55 -18.17 57.55
C SER A 2 14.56 -17.80 56.46
N GLU A 3 13.28 -17.71 56.81
CA GLU A 3 12.16 -17.28 55.95
C GLU A 3 12.48 -15.96 55.19
N GLY A 4 13.28 -15.08 55.78
CA GLY A 4 13.68 -13.83 55.16
C GLY A 4 14.54 -13.98 53.87
N SER A 5 15.26 -15.11 53.71
CA SER A 5 16.05 -15.34 52.52
C SER A 5 15.20 -15.80 51.32
N VAL A 6 14.11 -16.52 51.58
CA VAL A 6 13.19 -17.00 50.56
C VAL A 6 12.34 -15.83 50.02
N VAL A 7 11.85 -15.01 50.94
CA VAL A 7 11.05 -13.80 50.57
C VAL A 7 11.88 -12.83 49.72
N ARG A 8 13.17 -12.60 50.08
CA ARG A 8 14.07 -11.73 49.27
C ARG A 8 14.33 -12.31 47.88
N ARG A 9 14.52 -13.62 47.76
CA ARG A 9 14.73 -14.27 46.45
C ARG A 9 13.48 -14.23 45.58
N LEU A 10 12.30 -14.43 46.17
CA LEU A 10 11.00 -14.29 45.49
C LEU A 10 10.76 -12.83 45.04
N ALA A 11 11.02 -11.87 45.90
CA ALA A 11 10.87 -10.46 45.56
C ALA A 11 11.82 -10.03 44.43
N ALA A 12 13.07 -10.52 44.43
CA ALA A 12 14.01 -10.28 43.34
C ALA A 12 13.58 -10.98 42.03
N ALA A 13 13.10 -12.23 42.12
CA ALA A 13 12.65 -13.00 40.97
C ALA A 13 11.42 -12.41 40.28
N LEU A 14 10.53 -11.73 41.01
CA LEU A 14 9.36 -11.06 40.46
C LEU A 14 9.64 -9.58 40.10
N GLY A 15 10.51 -8.92 40.85
CA GLY A 15 10.83 -7.49 40.65
C GLY A 15 11.60 -7.21 39.34
N VAL A 16 12.54 -8.10 38.98
CA VAL A 16 13.32 -7.92 37.74
C VAL A 16 12.48 -8.02 36.49
N PRO A 17 11.62 -9.05 36.28
CA PRO A 17 10.78 -9.12 35.09
C PRO A 17 9.75 -8.00 35.06
N LEU A 18 9.19 -7.59 36.21
CA LEU A 18 8.26 -6.46 36.27
C LEU A 18 8.95 -5.16 35.83
N LEU A 19 10.16 -4.92 36.31
CA LEU A 19 10.95 -3.74 35.92
C LEU A 19 11.26 -3.78 34.41
N LEU A 20 11.64 -4.93 33.87
CA LEU A 20 11.89 -5.09 32.43
C LEU A 20 10.63 -4.80 31.59
N VAL A 21 9.47 -5.31 32.01
CA VAL A 21 8.21 -5.00 31.35
C VAL A 21 7.89 -3.50 31.40
N LEU A 22 8.09 -2.85 32.54
CA LEU A 22 7.88 -1.40 32.68
C LEU A 22 8.84 -0.60 31.78
N VAL A 23 10.12 -0.98 31.75
CA VAL A 23 11.10 -0.33 30.87
C VAL A 23 10.73 -0.55 29.39
N GLN A 24 10.37 -1.78 29.02
CA GLN A 24 9.93 -2.09 27.68
C GLN A 24 8.68 -1.27 27.27
N GLN A 25 7.70 -1.17 28.17
CA GLN A 25 6.53 -0.31 27.94
C GLN A 25 6.93 1.14 27.75
N GLN A 26 7.84 1.67 28.58
CA GLN A 26 8.30 3.05 28.44
C GLN A 26 9.01 3.29 27.11
N VAL A 27 9.84 2.36 26.67
CA VAL A 27 10.50 2.44 25.36
C VAL A 27 9.46 2.43 24.23
N LEU A 28 8.51 1.49 24.26
CA LEU A 28 7.44 1.42 23.28
C LEU A 28 6.56 2.68 23.26
N LEU A 29 6.30 3.28 24.43
CA LEU A 29 5.51 4.50 24.52
C LEU A 29 6.23 5.72 23.93
N ARG A 30 7.56 5.75 23.94
CA ARG A 30 8.38 6.84 23.41
C ARG A 30 8.74 6.67 21.94
N GLN A 31 8.50 5.50 21.33
CA GLN A 31 8.74 5.32 19.91
C GLN A 31 7.85 6.24 19.09
N ARG A 32 8.43 6.94 18.12
CA ARG A 32 7.70 7.78 17.19
C ARG A 32 6.80 6.94 16.27
N PRO A 33 5.62 7.43 15.92
CA PRO A 33 4.85 6.80 14.85
C PRO A 33 5.65 6.85 13.54
N HIS A 34 5.54 5.79 12.74
CA HIS A 34 6.17 5.70 11.43
C HIS A 34 5.21 5.09 10.42
N VAL A 35 5.50 5.28 9.14
CA VAL A 35 4.72 4.69 8.05
C VAL A 35 5.10 3.21 7.91
N VAL A 36 4.12 2.34 8.04
CA VAL A 36 4.27 0.88 7.83
C VAL A 36 4.11 0.52 6.37
N GLY A 37 3.27 1.26 5.63
CA GLY A 37 3.07 1.03 4.21
C GLY A 37 2.22 2.10 3.55
N LEU A 38 2.47 2.28 2.25
CA LEU A 38 1.72 3.16 1.37
C LEU A 38 1.33 2.36 0.13
N ARG A 39 0.05 2.37 -0.22
CA ARG A 39 -0.48 1.62 -1.37
C ARG A 39 -1.49 2.47 -2.12
N PRO A 40 -1.49 2.46 -3.45
CA PRO A 40 -2.60 2.95 -4.23
C PRO A 40 -3.91 2.26 -3.77
N ALA A 41 -4.99 2.99 -3.81
CA ALA A 41 -6.30 2.48 -3.46
C ALA A 41 -7.32 2.90 -4.52
N ALA A 42 -8.41 2.16 -4.61
CA ALA A 42 -9.53 2.58 -5.43
C ALA A 42 -10.09 3.91 -4.88
N ALA A 43 -10.23 4.88 -5.77
CA ALA A 43 -10.82 6.15 -5.41
C ALA A 43 -12.35 6.01 -5.40
N SER A 44 -12.98 6.23 -4.25
CA SER A 44 -14.44 6.33 -4.15
C SER A 44 -14.96 7.70 -4.61
N ALA A 45 -14.07 8.69 -4.64
CA ALA A 45 -14.32 10.02 -5.12
C ALA A 45 -12.99 10.66 -5.58
N GLY A 46 -13.06 11.50 -6.63
CA GLY A 46 -11.85 12.14 -7.18
C GLY A 46 -10.99 11.19 -8.05
N PRO A 47 -9.88 11.74 -8.60
CA PRO A 47 -9.11 11.06 -9.64
C PRO A 47 -8.22 9.93 -9.12
N ALA A 48 -7.82 9.95 -7.84
CA ALA A 48 -6.97 8.93 -7.26
C ALA A 48 -6.99 8.92 -5.73
N ALA A 49 -6.65 7.79 -5.15
CA ALA A 49 -6.51 7.62 -3.71
C ALA A 49 -5.25 6.82 -3.35
N LEU A 50 -4.71 7.09 -2.16
CA LEU A 50 -3.58 6.40 -1.57
C LEU A 50 -3.90 6.01 -0.14
N LYS A 51 -3.77 4.74 0.20
CA LYS A 51 -3.93 4.24 1.57
C LYS A 51 -2.60 4.23 2.29
N ALA A 52 -2.52 4.94 3.40
CA ALA A 52 -1.38 4.96 4.30
C ALA A 52 -1.70 4.14 5.56
N ARG A 53 -0.76 3.28 5.95
CA ARG A 53 -0.82 2.56 7.21
C ARG A 53 0.33 3.01 8.11
N PHE A 54 0.01 3.27 9.36
CA PHE A 54 0.94 3.76 10.36
C PHE A 54 1.15 2.73 11.47
N SER A 55 2.26 2.81 12.16
CA SER A 55 2.54 1.94 13.33
C SER A 55 1.65 2.25 14.53
N ARG A 56 0.97 3.40 14.52
CA ARG A 56 0.06 3.88 15.56
C ARG A 56 -1.05 4.74 14.97
N PRO A 57 -2.19 4.85 15.66
CA PRO A 57 -3.27 5.75 15.25
C PRO A 57 -2.83 7.20 15.16
N LEU A 58 -3.16 7.85 14.04
CA LEU A 58 -2.94 9.27 13.79
C LEU A 58 -4.28 9.96 13.52
N PRO A 59 -4.53 11.14 14.08
CA PRO A 59 -5.67 11.97 13.70
C PRO A 59 -5.54 12.42 12.24
N ALA A 60 -6.60 12.26 11.46
CA ALA A 60 -6.59 12.64 10.03
C ALA A 60 -6.36 14.13 9.81
N ASP A 61 -6.90 14.98 10.68
CA ASP A 61 -6.71 16.43 10.70
C ASP A 61 -5.25 16.82 10.97
N ALA A 62 -4.57 16.14 11.90
CA ALA A 62 -3.16 16.38 12.17
C ALA A 62 -2.26 15.98 11.00
N VAL A 63 -2.61 14.91 10.29
CA VAL A 63 -1.90 14.51 9.06
C VAL A 63 -2.23 15.47 7.91
N GLN A 64 -3.48 15.89 7.77
CA GLN A 64 -3.92 16.88 6.77
C GLN A 64 -3.17 18.21 6.90
N ALA A 65 -3.03 18.71 8.12
CA ALA A 65 -2.40 20.00 8.39
C ALA A 65 -0.88 19.99 8.18
N ALA A 66 -0.22 18.84 8.37
CA ALA A 66 1.23 18.73 8.36
C ALA A 66 1.82 18.11 7.09
N SER A 67 1.03 17.33 6.35
CA SER A 67 1.47 16.69 5.10
C SER A 67 1.33 17.62 3.91
N ALA A 68 2.15 17.41 2.88
CA ALA A 68 2.11 18.23 1.67
C ALA A 68 2.31 17.37 0.42
N LEU A 69 1.67 17.82 -0.68
CA LEU A 69 1.89 17.29 -2.02
C LEU A 69 2.68 18.30 -2.86
N ALA A 70 3.58 17.80 -3.68
CA ALA A 70 4.29 18.58 -4.68
C ALA A 70 4.19 17.88 -6.07
N PRO A 71 3.65 18.55 -7.12
CA PRO A 71 3.00 19.86 -7.07
C PRO A 71 1.78 19.88 -6.16
N PRO A 72 1.38 21.06 -5.64
CA PRO A 72 0.25 21.19 -4.73
C PRO A 72 -1.05 20.83 -5.44
N LEU A 73 -1.80 19.90 -4.86
CA LEU A 73 -3.13 19.50 -5.32
C LEU A 73 -4.10 19.48 -4.15
N ALA A 74 -5.35 19.85 -4.43
CA ALA A 74 -6.41 19.75 -3.45
C ALA A 74 -6.62 18.29 -3.07
N HIS A 75 -6.54 18.00 -1.78
CA HIS A 75 -6.66 16.65 -1.26
C HIS A 75 -7.25 16.66 0.15
N ARG A 76 -7.69 15.51 0.59
CA ARG A 76 -8.16 15.30 1.97
C ARG A 76 -7.71 13.95 2.49
N TRP A 77 -7.48 13.89 3.79
CA TRP A 77 -7.23 12.66 4.52
C TRP A 77 -8.52 12.17 5.16
N LEU A 78 -8.86 10.91 4.95
CA LEU A 78 -10.06 10.26 5.45
C LEU A 78 -9.69 9.01 6.24
N GLY A 79 -10.55 8.64 7.19
CA GLY A 79 -10.37 7.44 7.99
C GLY A 79 -10.01 7.75 9.42
N SER A 80 -9.70 6.69 10.17
CA SER A 80 -9.37 6.75 11.59
C SER A 80 -8.45 5.59 11.96
N GLY A 81 -7.85 5.68 13.15
CA GLY A 81 -6.96 4.63 13.63
C GLY A 81 -5.59 4.67 12.95
N ASP A 82 -5.05 3.50 12.67
CA ASP A 82 -3.72 3.31 12.07
C ASP A 82 -3.74 3.33 10.54
N SER A 83 -4.89 3.52 9.91
CA SER A 83 -5.05 3.50 8.46
C SER A 83 -5.83 4.71 7.99
N LEU A 84 -5.18 5.58 7.23
CA LEU A 84 -5.78 6.75 6.62
C LEU A 84 -5.71 6.65 5.09
N SER A 85 -6.67 7.29 4.42
CA SER A 85 -6.71 7.40 2.97
C SER A 85 -6.55 8.84 2.55
N LEU A 86 -5.53 9.13 1.77
CA LEU A 86 -5.41 10.39 1.04
C LEU A 86 -6.24 10.27 -0.22
N VAL A 87 -7.16 11.19 -0.44
CA VAL A 87 -8.01 11.28 -1.63
C VAL A 87 -7.74 12.60 -2.31
N LEU A 88 -7.38 12.54 -3.59
CA LEU A 88 -7.24 13.75 -4.42
C LEU A 88 -8.64 14.28 -4.77
N ASN A 89 -8.80 15.57 -4.69
CA ASN A 89 -10.07 16.24 -5.04
C ASN A 89 -9.98 16.78 -6.48
N GLY A 90 -11.16 16.99 -7.08
CA GLY A 90 -11.28 17.59 -8.41
C GLY A 90 -11.39 16.55 -9.53
N SER A 91 -11.62 17.07 -10.73
CA SER A 91 -11.74 16.31 -11.99
C SER A 91 -10.63 16.65 -12.98
N ASP A 92 -9.72 17.55 -12.61
CA ASP A 92 -8.67 17.99 -13.50
C ASP A 92 -7.67 16.87 -13.81
N PRO A 93 -7.12 16.85 -15.02
CA PRO A 93 -6.07 15.91 -15.39
C PRO A 93 -4.88 16.02 -14.43
N LEU A 94 -4.40 14.87 -13.96
CA LEU A 94 -3.25 14.83 -13.08
C LEU A 94 -1.97 15.21 -13.85
N PRO A 95 -1.18 16.16 -13.33
CA PRO A 95 -0.05 16.72 -14.09
C PRO A 95 1.12 15.74 -14.25
N GLY A 96 1.20 14.72 -13.40
CA GLY A 96 2.29 13.76 -13.41
C GLY A 96 2.52 13.11 -12.05
N PRO A 97 3.73 12.59 -11.82
CA PRO A 97 4.11 12.05 -10.53
C PRO A 97 4.09 13.12 -9.46
N LEU A 98 3.61 12.73 -8.29
CA LEU A 98 3.54 13.57 -7.09
C LEU A 98 4.60 13.14 -6.09
N GLN A 99 5.11 14.10 -5.34
CA GLN A 99 5.88 13.84 -4.13
C GLN A 99 4.97 14.10 -2.93
N LEU A 100 4.73 13.08 -2.13
CA LEU A 100 3.98 13.16 -0.89
C LEU A 100 4.97 13.24 0.28
N ARG A 101 5.00 14.36 0.97
CA ARG A 101 5.68 14.49 2.24
C ARG A 101 4.67 14.22 3.34
N LEU A 102 4.81 13.08 4.01
CA LEU A 102 3.99 12.70 5.15
C LEU A 102 4.56 13.26 6.44
N ALA A 103 3.72 13.93 7.19
CA ALA A 103 4.01 14.44 8.52
C ALA A 103 2.72 14.45 9.36
N GLY A 104 2.85 14.62 10.67
CA GLY A 104 1.72 14.66 11.59
C GLY A 104 2.18 14.42 13.01
N ARG A 105 1.23 14.33 13.92
CA ARG A 105 1.46 13.98 15.34
C ARG A 105 0.39 12.99 15.80
N ASP A 106 0.77 12.08 16.66
CA ASP A 106 -0.19 11.22 17.33
C ASP A 106 -0.92 11.99 18.46
N ARG A 107 -1.91 11.35 19.07
CA ARG A 107 -2.67 11.95 20.18
C ARG A 107 -1.84 12.28 21.41
N ARG A 108 -0.61 11.80 21.49
CA ARG A 108 0.36 12.11 22.56
C ARG A 108 1.32 13.23 22.18
N GLY A 109 1.18 13.81 20.98
CA GLY A 109 2.05 14.85 20.47
C GLY A 109 3.35 14.34 19.85
N LEU A 110 3.59 13.03 19.78
CA LEU A 110 4.78 12.47 19.13
C LEU A 110 4.70 12.67 17.62
N ALA A 111 5.73 13.29 17.07
CA ALA A 111 5.80 13.55 15.64
C ALA A 111 5.99 12.25 14.85
N LEU A 112 5.25 12.12 13.73
CA LEU A 112 5.49 11.11 12.73
C LEU A 112 6.90 11.25 12.15
N ASP A 113 7.60 10.15 11.98
CA ASP A 113 8.89 10.15 11.29
C ASP A 113 8.68 10.64 9.84
N PRO A 114 9.39 11.69 9.42
CA PRO A 114 9.19 12.29 8.10
C PRO A 114 9.40 11.26 7.00
N THR A 115 8.41 11.13 6.14
CA THR A 115 8.46 10.18 5.01
C THR A 115 8.19 10.94 3.72
N LEU A 116 9.09 10.78 2.75
CA LEU A 116 8.91 11.28 1.40
C LEU A 116 8.59 10.11 0.48
N TRP A 117 7.47 10.20 -0.22
CA TRP A 117 7.00 9.16 -1.12
C TRP A 117 6.74 9.73 -2.50
N ARG A 118 7.27 9.08 -3.55
CA ARG A 118 6.93 9.40 -4.93
C ARG A 118 5.77 8.52 -5.38
N TRP A 119 4.69 9.15 -5.82
CA TRP A 119 3.46 8.49 -6.25
C TRP A 119 3.04 9.03 -7.62
N ASP A 120 2.78 8.14 -8.56
CA ASP A 120 2.18 8.51 -9.83
C ASP A 120 0.71 8.06 -9.83
N PRO A 121 -0.23 9.00 -9.60
CA PRO A 121 -1.65 8.69 -9.48
C PRO A 121 -2.37 8.59 -10.82
N ARG A 122 -1.70 8.83 -11.94
CA ARG A 122 -2.34 8.80 -13.26
C ARG A 122 -2.87 7.40 -13.58
N ALA A 123 -4.03 7.37 -14.23
CA ALA A 123 -4.64 6.12 -14.67
C ALA A 123 -3.74 5.36 -15.64
N ARG A 124 -3.73 4.05 -15.53
CA ARG A 124 -3.07 3.12 -16.47
C ARG A 124 -4.14 2.46 -17.32
N VAL A 125 -3.85 2.24 -18.59
CA VAL A 125 -4.78 1.59 -19.50
C VAL A 125 -4.31 0.16 -19.75
N LEU A 126 -5.18 -0.81 -19.50
CA LEU A 126 -4.97 -2.19 -19.87
C LEU A 126 -5.81 -2.48 -21.09
N ALA A 127 -5.23 -3.15 -22.08
CA ALA A 127 -5.92 -3.56 -23.31
C ALA A 127 -5.60 -5.00 -23.66
N VAL A 128 -6.60 -5.71 -24.14
CA VAL A 128 -6.42 -7.00 -24.82
C VAL A 128 -6.21 -6.71 -26.30
N VAL A 129 -5.07 -7.16 -26.82
CA VAL A 129 -4.67 -6.92 -28.21
C VAL A 129 -4.61 -8.25 -28.94
N PRO A 130 -5.34 -8.41 -30.07
CA PRO A 130 -5.24 -9.60 -30.90
C PRO A 130 -3.85 -9.69 -31.55
N THR A 131 -3.33 -10.91 -31.65
CA THR A 131 -2.05 -11.24 -32.26
C THR A 131 -2.19 -12.45 -33.19
N ALA A 132 -1.19 -12.76 -34.00
CA ALA A 132 -1.24 -13.93 -34.88
C ALA A 132 -1.39 -15.27 -34.14
N GLY A 133 -1.01 -15.36 -32.86
CA GLY A 133 -1.08 -16.59 -32.06
C GLY A 133 -2.20 -16.60 -31.01
N GLY A 134 -3.06 -15.59 -30.97
CA GLY A 134 -4.09 -15.43 -29.94
C GLY A 134 -4.21 -13.98 -29.46
N GLU A 135 -4.37 -13.81 -28.17
CA GLU A 135 -4.57 -12.51 -27.54
C GLU A 135 -3.47 -12.22 -26.52
N ARG A 136 -3.07 -10.96 -26.42
CA ARG A 136 -2.06 -10.51 -25.50
C ARG A 136 -2.59 -9.35 -24.66
N LEU A 137 -2.28 -9.37 -23.36
CA LEU A 137 -2.54 -8.24 -22.50
C LEU A 137 -1.41 -7.21 -22.64
N GLU A 138 -1.77 -5.96 -22.82
CA GLU A 138 -0.85 -4.84 -22.88
C GLU A 138 -1.23 -3.76 -21.87
N LEU A 139 -0.22 -3.13 -21.30
CA LEU A 139 -0.34 -1.99 -20.40
C LEU A 139 0.21 -0.76 -21.10
N ARG A 140 -0.59 0.30 -21.18
CA ARG A 140 -0.11 1.62 -21.59
C ARG A 140 0.49 2.35 -20.41
N ASP A 141 1.76 2.70 -20.55
CA ASP A 141 2.51 3.48 -19.59
C ASP A 141 2.12 4.97 -19.61
N HIS A 142 2.52 5.70 -18.57
CA HIS A 142 2.37 7.15 -18.47
C HIS A 142 3.21 7.92 -19.53
N ASP A 143 4.22 7.29 -20.09
CA ASP A 143 4.97 7.80 -21.25
C ASP A 143 4.27 7.54 -22.60
N GLY A 144 3.06 6.97 -22.58
CA GLY A 144 2.28 6.62 -23.76
C GLY A 144 2.69 5.32 -24.44
N ARG A 145 3.70 4.62 -23.94
CA ARG A 145 4.20 3.38 -24.54
C ARG A 145 3.38 2.18 -24.09
N TRP A 146 3.07 1.32 -25.04
CA TRP A 146 2.46 0.03 -24.78
C TRP A 146 3.52 -1.02 -24.45
N ARG A 147 3.26 -1.82 -23.44
CA ARG A 147 4.15 -2.88 -22.98
C ARG A 147 3.36 -4.17 -22.78
N PRO A 148 3.84 -5.31 -23.31
CA PRO A 148 3.19 -6.59 -23.10
C PRO A 148 3.26 -7.02 -21.63
N LEU A 149 2.16 -7.56 -21.13
CA LEU A 149 2.05 -8.17 -19.82
C LEU A 149 1.75 -9.67 -19.98
N GLY A 150 2.75 -10.49 -19.74
CA GLY A 150 2.63 -11.94 -19.82
C GLY A 150 2.75 -12.50 -21.26
N PRO A 151 2.39 -13.78 -21.45
CA PRO A 151 2.47 -14.45 -22.74
C PRO A 151 1.33 -14.07 -23.68
N VAL A 152 1.32 -14.66 -24.85
CA VAL A 152 0.15 -14.72 -25.73
C VAL A 152 -0.71 -15.90 -25.27
N TRP A 153 -1.99 -15.67 -25.03
CA TRP A 153 -2.98 -16.68 -24.70
C TRP A 153 -3.86 -16.98 -25.92
N PRO A 154 -4.37 -18.20 -26.07
CA PRO A 154 -5.33 -18.49 -27.14
C PRO A 154 -6.53 -17.55 -27.09
N ARG A 155 -7.04 -17.26 -25.88
CA ARG A 155 -8.13 -16.31 -25.66
C ARG A 155 -8.05 -15.73 -24.24
N LEU A 156 -8.34 -14.45 -24.08
CA LEU A 156 -8.54 -13.78 -22.81
C LEU A 156 -10.04 -13.53 -22.58
N VAL A 157 -10.59 -14.09 -21.52
CA VAL A 157 -12.03 -14.07 -21.23
C VAL A 157 -12.40 -12.91 -20.35
N ALA A 158 -11.55 -12.63 -19.35
CA ALA A 158 -11.77 -11.54 -18.41
C ALA A 158 -10.44 -10.98 -17.90
N LEU A 159 -10.49 -9.74 -17.52
CA LEU A 159 -9.37 -9.07 -16.88
C LEU A 159 -9.89 -8.10 -15.80
N GLU A 160 -9.27 -8.10 -14.64
CA GLU A 160 -9.62 -7.26 -13.51
C GLU A 160 -8.35 -6.70 -12.84
N PRO A 161 -8.14 -5.39 -12.82
CA PRO A 161 -7.09 -4.79 -12.02
C PRO A 161 -7.32 -5.05 -10.54
N LEU A 162 -6.29 -5.46 -9.81
CA LEU A 162 -6.40 -5.60 -8.37
C LEU A 162 -6.53 -4.21 -7.73
N GLY A 163 -7.49 -4.04 -6.84
CA GLY A 163 -7.85 -2.74 -6.25
C GLY A 163 -6.73 -2.06 -5.46
N ASP A 164 -5.69 -2.81 -5.08
CA ASP A 164 -4.47 -2.28 -4.44
C ASP A 164 -3.37 -1.89 -5.44
N GLY A 165 -3.62 -2.02 -6.75
CA GLY A 165 -2.65 -1.76 -7.81
C GLY A 165 -1.47 -2.75 -7.86
N SER A 166 -1.51 -3.84 -7.07
CA SER A 166 -0.41 -4.81 -6.99
C SER A 166 -0.32 -5.74 -8.20
N GLY A 167 -1.36 -5.78 -9.03
CA GLY A 167 -1.40 -6.67 -10.16
C GLY A 167 -2.70 -6.63 -10.94
N VAL A 168 -2.83 -7.59 -11.83
CA VAL A 168 -4.01 -7.84 -12.64
C VAL A 168 -4.39 -9.31 -12.51
N ALA A 169 -5.66 -9.60 -12.24
CA ALA A 169 -6.23 -10.92 -12.38
C ALA A 169 -6.70 -11.09 -13.83
N VAL A 170 -6.40 -12.22 -14.42
CA VAL A 170 -6.72 -12.54 -15.83
C VAL A 170 -7.31 -13.92 -15.90
N VAL A 171 -8.38 -14.09 -16.66
CA VAL A 171 -8.92 -15.41 -17.03
C VAL A 171 -8.64 -15.66 -18.50
N SER A 172 -7.92 -16.73 -18.79
CA SER A 172 -7.67 -17.21 -20.15
C SER A 172 -8.42 -18.50 -20.45
N ALA A 173 -8.77 -18.73 -21.70
CA ALA A 173 -9.25 -20.00 -22.18
C ALA A 173 -8.25 -20.63 -23.16
N ASP A 174 -8.07 -21.95 -23.10
CA ASP A 174 -7.32 -22.69 -24.09
C ASP A 174 -8.17 -22.96 -25.34
N ARG A 175 -7.63 -23.71 -26.31
CA ARG A 175 -8.32 -24.02 -27.55
C ARG A 175 -9.53 -24.94 -27.35
N GLU A 176 -9.53 -25.71 -26.26
CA GLU A 176 -10.62 -26.61 -25.84
C GLU A 176 -11.65 -25.88 -24.97
N GLY A 177 -11.48 -24.58 -24.72
CA GLY A 177 -12.40 -23.76 -23.92
C GLY A 177 -12.21 -23.88 -22.42
N ARG A 178 -11.21 -24.64 -21.94
CA ARG A 178 -10.92 -24.74 -20.49
C ARG A 178 -10.34 -23.44 -19.98
N GLN A 179 -10.92 -22.91 -18.93
CA GLN A 179 -10.52 -21.63 -18.34
C GLN A 179 -9.51 -21.82 -17.23
N ARG A 180 -8.59 -20.87 -17.13
CA ARG A 180 -7.63 -20.76 -16.04
C ARG A 180 -7.48 -19.31 -15.60
N ALA A 181 -7.44 -19.09 -14.30
CA ALA A 181 -7.19 -17.78 -13.72
C ALA A 181 -5.69 -17.59 -13.39
N TRP A 182 -5.20 -16.39 -13.64
CA TRP A 182 -3.82 -16.01 -13.48
C TRP A 182 -3.73 -14.69 -12.72
N ARG A 183 -2.68 -14.53 -11.92
CA ARG A 183 -2.29 -13.25 -11.36
C ARG A 183 -1.02 -12.77 -12.05
N ILE A 184 -1.07 -11.57 -12.60
CA ILE A 184 0.11 -10.88 -13.13
C ILE A 184 0.51 -9.80 -12.13
N PRO A 185 1.59 -9.99 -11.38
CA PRO A 185 2.03 -8.98 -10.41
C PRO A 185 2.61 -7.76 -11.15
N LEU A 186 2.27 -6.56 -10.67
CA LEU A 186 2.83 -5.29 -11.12
C LEU A 186 3.70 -4.70 -10.00
N ARG A 187 4.86 -4.17 -10.36
CA ARG A 187 5.65 -3.39 -9.40
C ARG A 187 4.95 -2.06 -9.14
N GLN A 188 4.85 -1.65 -7.89
CA GLN A 188 4.19 -0.40 -7.50
C GLN A 188 4.83 0.85 -8.14
N HIS A 189 6.14 0.80 -8.43
CA HIS A 189 6.91 1.91 -8.99
C HIS A 189 7.46 1.62 -10.39
N SER A 190 7.17 0.46 -10.94
CA SER A 190 7.59 0.05 -12.27
C SER A 190 6.40 -0.54 -13.01
N LEU A 191 6.25 -0.17 -14.25
CA LEU A 191 5.23 -0.68 -15.15
C LEU A 191 5.58 -2.06 -15.72
N SER A 192 6.79 -2.53 -15.45
CA SER A 192 7.18 -3.89 -15.79
C SER A 192 6.51 -4.88 -14.83
N PRO A 193 6.05 -6.03 -15.30
CA PRO A 193 5.53 -7.08 -14.44
C PRO A 193 6.60 -7.49 -13.42
N ALA A 194 6.21 -7.66 -12.17
CA ALA A 194 7.13 -8.05 -11.10
C ALA A 194 7.58 -9.51 -11.20
N GLY A 195 7.00 -10.27 -12.12
CA GLY A 195 7.30 -11.68 -12.34
C GLY A 195 6.44 -12.28 -13.45
N ARG A 196 6.60 -13.58 -13.66
CA ARG A 196 5.75 -14.33 -14.59
C ARG A 196 4.33 -14.46 -14.05
N PRO A 197 3.31 -14.57 -14.93
CA PRO A 197 1.96 -14.91 -14.52
C PRO A 197 1.97 -16.17 -13.65
N ALA A 198 1.33 -16.11 -12.50
CA ALA A 198 1.15 -17.25 -11.63
C ALA A 198 -0.30 -17.72 -11.70
N PRO A 199 -0.57 -19.06 -11.81
CA PRO A 199 -1.92 -19.57 -11.74
C PRO A 199 -2.50 -19.25 -10.37
N LEU A 200 -3.74 -18.81 -10.34
CA LEU A 200 -4.52 -18.77 -9.12
C LEU A 200 -5.08 -20.20 -8.95
N GLY A 201 -4.66 -20.88 -7.90
CA GLY A 201 -5.17 -22.20 -7.57
C GLY A 201 -6.70 -22.15 -7.46
N LEU A 202 -7.34 -23.13 -8.09
CA LEU A 202 -8.74 -23.45 -7.84
C LEU A 202 -8.81 -24.39 -6.64
#